data_2d61c4b86b0fa47651fb52d8bd1f7dbf
#
_entry.id   2d61c4b86b0fa47651fb52d8bd1f7dbf
#
_cell.length_a   1.000
_cell.length_b   1.000
_cell.length_c   1.000
_cell.angle_alpha   90.00
_cell.angle_beta   90.00
_cell.angle_gamma   90.00
#
_symmetry.space_group_name_H-M   'P 1'
#
loop_
_entity.id
_entity.type
_entity.pdbx_description
1 polymer ?
#
loop_
_entity_poly.entity_id
_entity_poly.type
_entity_poly.pdbx_seq_one_letter_code
_entity_poly.pdbx_strand_id
1 'polypeptide(L)'
;MKKLLFLFFNCLLTLTVYSQDEEHSIILKLKKSSNLKTKNVDLSSEFNKINKNITPSFRELKIDPNNKLLRLTFPKNISIDSVLSVYKKSGKYEFVEQDYVGYGSGVQVSPNDNFFDLQYSLKNDGSFNTNFMSEMNIVSVTGADINIEGLWDYTKGDQELIVAVIDSGMNMTHEDLQGRFWVNDDEIIGNNIDDDGNGFIDDVNGWDFINNDNDPSDDHGHGTNVGSIAMATGNNSFGISGVNWNSKIMVVKSLNENNSGSYSAMIESIYYAVDNGARVINFSIGGSGYSESLKDAVNYCYDNNVVFVASMMNYDNETTYYPAGFEKVIAVGATDPRDYRASPFNWTFVDGSSSGSNFGNHIDLVAPGLQIVGASSSSDSGYSYWSGTSQATPLVAGVASLLLSVNSTLTIDELKNYLINSADDQVGNPAEDISGWDKYYGHGRLNATNAVNQILTTNKTDNFKITILPNPTQDFFTINYPLRVSTQIFDLKGAIIKKTKDKRVNISNLESGIYLVVITDSSGQVNFHKLIKR
;
A
#
# COMPACT_ATOMS: atom_id res chain seq x y z
N MET A 1 -35.64 62.30 17.23
CA MET A 1 -34.95 61.16 17.88
C MET A 1 -35.73 59.91 17.57
N LYS A 2 -35.34 59.22 16.47
CA LYS A 2 -36.01 57.97 16.04
C LYS A 2 -35.07 56.80 16.37
N LYS A 3 -35.55 55.89 17.24
CA LYS A 3 -34.85 54.64 17.54
C LYS A 3 -35.05 53.68 16.37
N LEU A 4 -33.95 53.25 15.77
CA LEU A 4 -33.96 52.21 14.75
C LEU A 4 -33.76 50.88 15.47
N LEU A 5 -34.76 49.98 15.38
CA LEU A 5 -34.75 48.62 15.93
C LEU A 5 -34.19 47.72 14.85
N PHE A 6 -33.00 47.14 15.06
CA PHE A 6 -32.46 46.09 14.19
C PHE A 6 -32.97 44.73 14.70
N LEU A 7 -33.85 44.12 13.95
CA LEU A 7 -34.20 42.69 14.11
C LEU A 7 -33.10 41.83 13.48
N PHE A 8 -32.35 41.11 14.30
CA PHE A 8 -31.54 39.99 13.84
C PHE A 8 -32.42 38.78 13.59
N PHE A 9 -32.64 38.45 12.33
CA PHE A 9 -33.20 37.18 11.94
C PHE A 9 -32.07 36.12 11.95
N ASN A 10 -31.97 35.34 13.01
CA ASN A 10 -31.16 34.15 13.06
C ASN A 10 -31.80 33.07 12.18
N CYS A 11 -31.36 32.99 10.93
CA CYS A 11 -31.65 31.84 10.08
C CYS A 11 -30.67 30.74 10.46
N LEU A 12 -31.04 29.84 11.37
CA LEU A 12 -30.35 28.59 11.61
C LEU A 12 -30.57 27.72 10.37
N LEU A 13 -29.68 27.80 9.38
CA LEU A 13 -29.53 26.75 8.38
C LEU A 13 -28.87 25.56 9.10
N THR A 14 -29.67 24.62 9.55
CA THR A 14 -29.18 23.27 9.81
C THR A 14 -28.80 22.66 8.46
N LEU A 15 -27.54 22.80 8.06
CA LEU A 15 -26.93 21.94 7.08
C LEU A 15 -26.90 20.52 7.68
N THR A 16 -27.90 19.71 7.35
CA THR A 16 -27.76 18.26 7.45
C THR A 16 -26.74 17.86 6.41
N VAL A 17 -25.47 17.81 6.81
CA VAL A 17 -24.44 17.07 6.08
C VAL A 17 -24.91 15.62 6.13
N TYR A 18 -25.48 15.13 5.04
CA TYR A 18 -25.67 13.71 4.85
C TYR A 18 -24.26 13.12 4.70
N SER A 19 -23.70 12.59 5.77
CA SER A 19 -22.59 11.68 5.73
C SER A 19 -23.04 10.45 4.92
N GLN A 20 -22.53 10.32 3.68
CA GLN A 20 -22.76 9.13 2.85
C GLN A 20 -22.04 7.89 3.41
N ASP A 21 -21.34 8.02 4.54
CA ASP A 21 -20.42 7.03 5.08
C ASP A 21 -20.98 6.07 6.14
N GLU A 22 -22.27 6.14 6.47
CA GLU A 22 -22.84 5.32 7.56
C GLU A 22 -23.59 4.05 7.10
N GLU A 23 -23.64 3.74 5.81
CA GLU A 23 -24.47 2.65 5.28
C GLU A 23 -23.70 1.71 4.34
N HIS A 24 -23.98 0.40 4.45
CA HIS A 24 -23.62 -0.60 3.46
C HIS A 24 -24.76 -0.86 2.49
N SER A 25 -24.46 -1.30 1.27
CA SER A 25 -25.49 -1.72 0.31
C SER A 25 -25.11 -2.95 -0.50
N ILE A 26 -26.14 -3.69 -0.92
CA ILE A 26 -26.04 -4.83 -1.83
C ILE A 26 -27.02 -4.69 -2.98
N ILE A 27 -26.71 -5.33 -4.11
CA ILE A 27 -27.58 -5.43 -5.28
C ILE A 27 -28.15 -6.85 -5.35
N LEU A 28 -29.45 -6.94 -5.60
CA LEU A 28 -30.22 -8.18 -5.66
C LEU A 28 -30.96 -8.25 -7.00
N LYS A 29 -30.89 -9.40 -7.70
CA LYS A 29 -31.73 -9.66 -8.88
C LYS A 29 -32.71 -10.78 -8.62
N LEU A 30 -34.02 -10.49 -8.75
CA LEU A 30 -35.08 -11.48 -8.57
C LEU A 30 -35.10 -12.51 -9.71
N LYS A 31 -35.33 -13.79 -9.38
CA LYS A 31 -35.51 -14.85 -10.40
C LYS A 31 -36.78 -14.61 -11.21
N LYS A 32 -36.72 -14.84 -12.53
CA LYS A 32 -37.86 -14.69 -13.45
C LYS A 32 -39.08 -15.58 -13.13
N SER A 33 -38.88 -16.69 -12.43
CA SER A 33 -39.93 -17.64 -12.04
C SER A 33 -40.77 -17.19 -10.85
N SER A 34 -40.38 -16.11 -10.17
CA SER A 34 -41.19 -15.55 -9.09
C SER A 34 -42.28 -14.65 -9.67
N ASN A 35 -43.53 -15.14 -9.73
CA ASN A 35 -44.73 -14.32 -9.98
C ASN A 35 -44.97 -13.23 -8.92
N LEU A 36 -43.93 -12.77 -8.26
CA LEU A 36 -43.94 -11.80 -7.19
C LEU A 36 -44.00 -10.40 -7.81
N LYS A 37 -45.19 -9.81 -7.79
CA LYS A 37 -45.32 -8.36 -7.96
C LYS A 37 -44.51 -7.70 -6.83
N THR A 38 -43.61 -6.78 -7.17
CA THR A 38 -42.69 -6.10 -6.24
C THR A 38 -43.36 -5.52 -4.99
N LYS A 39 -44.67 -5.25 -5.01
CA LYS A 39 -45.43 -4.76 -3.87
C LYS A 39 -45.71 -5.80 -2.76
N ASN A 40 -45.52 -7.10 -2.98
CA ASN A 40 -45.89 -8.19 -2.06
C ASN A 40 -44.70 -9.10 -1.68
N VAL A 41 -43.46 -8.75 -2.00
CA VAL A 41 -42.29 -9.49 -1.52
C VAL A 41 -41.91 -8.93 -0.17
N ASP A 42 -41.99 -9.74 0.86
CA ASP A 42 -41.40 -9.40 2.15
C ASP A 42 -39.87 -9.49 2.03
N LEU A 43 -39.27 -8.40 1.52
CA LEU A 43 -37.84 -8.26 1.31
C LEU A 43 -37.06 -8.16 2.63
N SER A 44 -37.77 -7.83 3.73
CA SER A 44 -37.17 -7.71 5.04
C SER A 44 -37.04 -9.04 5.78
N SER A 45 -37.71 -10.10 5.30
CA SER A 45 -37.75 -11.39 6.00
C SER A 45 -36.38 -12.04 6.14
N GLU A 46 -35.51 -11.88 5.15
CA GLU A 46 -34.13 -12.35 5.19
C GLU A 46 -33.28 -11.51 6.16
N PHE A 47 -33.44 -10.18 6.12
CA PHE A 47 -32.70 -9.27 6.97
C PHE A 47 -33.06 -9.43 8.46
N ASN A 48 -34.32 -9.71 8.76
CA ASN A 48 -34.78 -9.98 10.11
C ASN A 48 -34.12 -11.22 10.78
N LYS A 49 -33.50 -12.09 9.98
CA LYS A 49 -32.67 -13.21 10.50
C LYS A 49 -31.32 -12.72 11.04
N ILE A 50 -30.86 -11.56 10.59
CA ILE A 50 -29.60 -10.94 10.99
C ILE A 50 -29.83 -9.97 12.14
N ASN A 51 -30.80 -9.07 11.98
CA ASN A 51 -31.13 -8.08 12.99
C ASN A 51 -32.62 -7.71 12.92
N LYS A 52 -33.40 -8.05 13.98
CA LYS A 52 -34.84 -7.77 14.06
C LYS A 52 -35.15 -6.31 14.39
N ASN A 53 -34.19 -5.56 14.89
CA ASN A 53 -34.41 -4.19 15.39
C ASN A 53 -34.10 -3.14 14.33
N ILE A 54 -33.65 -3.54 13.14
CA ILE A 54 -33.25 -2.65 12.05
C ILE A 54 -34.10 -2.97 10.83
N THR A 55 -34.68 -1.97 10.22
CA THR A 55 -35.40 -2.09 8.95
C THR A 55 -34.49 -1.60 7.83
N PRO A 56 -34.02 -2.47 6.93
CA PRO A 56 -33.22 -2.05 5.79
C PRO A 56 -34.10 -1.27 4.80
N SER A 57 -33.49 -0.34 4.06
CA SER A 57 -34.16 0.34 2.97
C SER A 57 -33.98 -0.42 1.66
N PHE A 58 -35.05 -0.45 0.83
CA PHE A 58 -35.03 -1.08 -0.49
C PHE A 58 -35.38 -0.06 -1.56
N ARG A 59 -34.60 -0.04 -2.62
CA ARG A 59 -34.84 0.77 -3.81
C ARG A 59 -34.82 -0.09 -5.05
N GLU A 60 -35.86 0.01 -5.91
CA GLU A 60 -35.87 -0.60 -7.23
C GLU A 60 -34.98 0.24 -8.17
N LEU A 61 -34.02 -0.43 -8.83
CA LEU A 61 -33.16 0.21 -9.82
C LEU A 61 -33.88 0.23 -11.17
N LYS A 62 -34.04 1.41 -11.76
CA LYS A 62 -34.69 1.60 -13.06
C LYS A 62 -33.74 1.21 -14.20
N ILE A 63 -33.69 -0.08 -14.55
CA ILE A 63 -32.80 -0.55 -15.60
C ILE A 63 -33.57 -1.15 -16.78
N ASP A 64 -34.54 -2.03 -16.55
CA ASP A 64 -35.36 -2.69 -17.57
C ASP A 64 -36.67 -3.15 -16.92
N PRO A 65 -37.84 -2.93 -17.53
CA PRO A 65 -39.11 -3.41 -17.00
C PRO A 65 -39.16 -4.92 -16.73
N ASN A 66 -38.30 -5.70 -17.41
CA ASN A 66 -38.22 -7.14 -17.29
C ASN A 66 -37.10 -7.64 -16.36
N ASN A 67 -36.15 -6.77 -15.95
CA ASN A 67 -35.03 -7.10 -15.07
C ASN A 67 -35.18 -6.31 -13.75
N LYS A 68 -35.71 -6.96 -12.73
CA LYS A 68 -35.92 -6.34 -11.42
C LYS A 68 -34.64 -6.43 -10.59
N LEU A 69 -33.84 -5.38 -10.63
CA LEU A 69 -32.73 -5.15 -9.74
C LEU A 69 -33.19 -4.33 -8.55
N LEU A 70 -32.80 -4.73 -7.36
CA LEU A 70 -33.10 -4.05 -6.11
C LEU A 70 -31.79 -3.69 -5.42
N ARG A 71 -31.71 -2.48 -4.87
CA ARG A 71 -30.67 -2.07 -3.94
C ARG A 71 -31.22 -2.16 -2.52
N LEU A 72 -30.47 -2.84 -1.64
CA LEU A 72 -30.76 -2.90 -0.21
C LEU A 72 -29.67 -2.17 0.54
N THR A 73 -30.04 -1.22 1.39
CA THR A 73 -29.14 -0.42 2.19
C THR A 73 -29.37 -0.69 3.68
N PHE A 74 -28.30 -0.79 4.46
CA PHE A 74 -28.31 -1.11 5.88
C PHE A 74 -27.11 -0.48 6.60
N PRO A 75 -27.18 -0.28 7.94
CA PRO A 75 -26.12 0.36 8.71
C PRO A 75 -24.79 -0.41 8.68
N LYS A 76 -23.66 0.31 8.71
CA LYS A 76 -22.30 -0.25 8.66
C LYS A 76 -21.95 -1.20 9.81
N ASN A 77 -22.58 -1.08 10.96
CA ASN A 77 -22.36 -2.01 12.08
C ASN A 77 -22.90 -3.43 11.83
N ILE A 78 -23.49 -3.68 10.67
CA ILE A 78 -23.92 -5.01 10.23
C ILE A 78 -22.96 -5.53 9.16
N SER A 79 -22.38 -6.70 9.40
CA SER A 79 -21.45 -7.34 8.47
C SER A 79 -22.10 -7.58 7.10
N ILE A 80 -21.49 -7.03 6.05
CA ILE A 80 -21.94 -7.20 4.66
C ILE A 80 -21.93 -8.67 4.24
N ASP A 81 -20.93 -9.46 4.69
CA ASP A 81 -20.85 -10.89 4.41
C ASP A 81 -21.99 -11.67 5.01
N SER A 82 -22.45 -11.29 6.21
CA SER A 82 -23.61 -11.87 6.85
C SER A 82 -24.86 -11.61 6.03
N VAL A 83 -25.04 -10.38 5.53
CA VAL A 83 -26.17 -10.01 4.66
C VAL A 83 -26.11 -10.78 3.35
N LEU A 84 -24.98 -10.76 2.64
CA LEU A 84 -24.78 -11.50 1.39
C LEU A 84 -25.09 -13.00 1.57
N SER A 85 -24.59 -13.61 2.66
CA SER A 85 -24.81 -15.03 2.96
C SER A 85 -26.29 -15.37 3.13
N VAL A 86 -27.02 -14.57 3.90
CA VAL A 86 -28.44 -14.83 4.17
C VAL A 86 -29.29 -14.66 2.92
N TYR A 87 -29.06 -13.62 2.12
CA TYR A 87 -29.81 -13.40 0.89
C TYR A 87 -29.46 -14.42 -0.20
N LYS A 88 -28.17 -14.81 -0.35
CA LYS A 88 -27.76 -15.89 -1.25
C LYS A 88 -28.40 -17.23 -0.88
N LYS A 89 -28.45 -17.58 0.41
CA LYS A 89 -29.06 -18.82 0.92
C LYS A 89 -30.58 -18.88 0.77
N SER A 90 -31.27 -17.75 0.64
CA SER A 90 -32.72 -17.71 0.48
C SER A 90 -33.19 -18.39 -0.83
N GLY A 91 -32.33 -18.46 -1.83
CA GLY A 91 -32.62 -19.03 -3.14
C GLY A 91 -33.60 -18.23 -4.01
N LYS A 92 -34.07 -17.05 -3.55
CA LYS A 92 -35.06 -16.20 -4.23
C LYS A 92 -34.48 -15.36 -5.35
N TYR A 93 -33.17 -15.12 -5.32
CA TYR A 93 -32.47 -14.21 -6.21
C TYR A 93 -31.66 -14.97 -7.24
N GLU A 94 -31.50 -14.38 -8.43
CA GLU A 94 -30.63 -14.87 -9.51
C GLU A 94 -29.17 -14.66 -9.12
N PHE A 95 -28.87 -13.47 -8.61
CA PHE A 95 -27.62 -13.13 -7.93
C PHE A 95 -27.85 -12.15 -6.77
N VAL A 96 -26.87 -12.10 -5.88
CA VAL A 96 -26.73 -11.17 -4.75
C VAL A 96 -25.27 -10.78 -4.68
N GLU A 97 -24.99 -9.50 -4.77
CA GLU A 97 -23.63 -8.97 -4.79
C GLU A 97 -23.52 -7.68 -3.99
N GLN A 98 -22.32 -7.31 -3.60
CA GLN A 98 -22.06 -6.02 -2.97
C GLN A 98 -22.28 -4.90 -4.00
N ASP A 99 -22.84 -3.77 -3.55
CA ASP A 99 -22.92 -2.54 -4.32
C ASP A 99 -21.59 -1.80 -4.16
N TYR A 100 -20.69 -2.05 -5.07
CA TYR A 100 -19.37 -1.42 -5.07
C TYR A 100 -19.46 0.02 -5.54
N VAL A 101 -18.69 0.89 -4.92
CA VAL A 101 -18.54 2.28 -5.40
C VAL A 101 -17.65 2.27 -6.63
N GLY A 102 -18.20 2.73 -7.75
CA GLY A 102 -17.44 3.01 -8.96
C GLY A 102 -17.09 4.49 -9.01
N TYR A 103 -15.84 4.82 -9.23
CA TYR A 103 -15.38 6.18 -9.41
C TYR A 103 -15.29 6.51 -10.90
N GLY A 104 -15.67 7.73 -11.27
CA GLY A 104 -15.42 8.24 -12.63
C GLY A 104 -13.91 8.35 -12.85
N SER A 105 -13.41 7.88 -13.99
CA SER A 105 -12.03 8.12 -14.39
C SER A 105 -11.83 9.64 -14.49
N GLY A 106 -11.09 10.23 -13.54
CA GLY A 106 -10.76 11.65 -13.53
C GLY A 106 -11.10 12.43 -12.26
N VAL A 107 -11.63 11.80 -11.20
CA VAL A 107 -11.63 12.42 -9.87
C VAL A 107 -10.38 11.93 -9.16
N GLN A 108 -9.28 12.66 -9.31
CA GLN A 108 -8.10 12.47 -8.50
C GLN A 108 -8.44 12.77 -7.03
N VAL A 109 -8.04 11.88 -6.12
CA VAL A 109 -8.17 12.11 -4.68
C VAL A 109 -7.02 13.02 -4.27
N SER A 110 -7.25 14.34 -4.25
CA SER A 110 -6.31 15.27 -3.59
C SER A 110 -6.63 15.29 -2.10
N PRO A 111 -5.65 15.05 -1.23
CA PRO A 111 -5.80 15.19 0.20
C PRO A 111 -6.22 16.61 0.60
N ASN A 112 -6.92 16.72 1.74
CA ASN A 112 -7.33 18.03 2.29
C ASN A 112 -6.38 18.55 3.38
N ASP A 113 -5.19 17.98 3.47
CA ASP A 113 -4.17 18.33 4.47
C ASP A 113 -3.61 19.72 4.19
N ASN A 114 -3.44 20.51 5.26
CA ASN A 114 -3.14 21.95 5.16
C ASN A 114 -1.85 22.27 4.41
N PHE A 115 -0.88 21.35 4.38
CA PHE A 115 0.41 21.53 3.73
C PHE A 115 0.60 20.64 2.50
N PHE A 116 -0.48 20.03 1.98
CA PHE A 116 -0.38 19.20 0.79
C PHE A 116 0.18 19.96 -0.42
N ASP A 117 -0.19 21.23 -0.57
CA ASP A 117 0.34 22.09 -1.65
C ASP A 117 1.86 22.36 -1.53
N LEU A 118 2.46 22.06 -0.38
CA LEU A 118 3.90 22.15 -0.15
C LEU A 118 4.64 20.83 -0.46
N GLN A 119 3.88 19.76 -0.75
CA GLN A 119 4.42 18.42 -0.99
C GLN A 119 4.59 18.13 -2.48
N TYR A 120 5.47 18.91 -3.14
CA TYR A 120 5.74 18.72 -4.56
C TYR A 120 6.17 17.27 -4.89
N SER A 121 6.76 16.56 -3.95
CA SER A 121 7.15 15.16 -4.13
C SER A 121 5.98 14.23 -4.43
N LEU A 122 4.78 14.59 -3.95
CA LEU A 122 3.54 13.84 -4.17
C LEU A 122 2.77 14.37 -5.37
N LYS A 123 2.76 15.70 -5.54
CA LYS A 123 2.11 16.39 -6.66
C LYS A 123 2.84 17.69 -6.97
N ASN A 124 3.44 17.77 -8.14
CA ASN A 124 4.15 18.94 -8.62
C ASN A 124 3.42 19.60 -9.80
N ASP A 125 2.76 20.72 -9.55
CA ASP A 125 2.09 21.52 -10.59
C ASP A 125 3.01 22.62 -11.19
N GLY A 126 4.27 22.69 -10.74
CA GLY A 126 5.25 23.67 -11.15
C GLY A 126 5.23 24.97 -10.31
N SER A 127 4.32 25.09 -9.34
CA SER A 127 4.19 26.30 -8.50
C SER A 127 5.05 26.27 -7.24
N PHE A 128 5.53 25.07 -6.84
CA PHE A 128 6.33 24.90 -5.62
C PHE A 128 7.61 25.75 -5.65
N ASN A 129 7.81 26.53 -4.60
CA ASN A 129 9.01 27.36 -4.43
C ASN A 129 9.32 27.58 -2.95
N THR A 130 10.61 27.62 -2.64
CA THR A 130 11.13 27.96 -1.31
C THR A 130 12.19 29.05 -1.44
N ASN A 131 12.57 29.68 -0.31
CA ASN A 131 13.67 30.66 -0.31
C ASN A 131 14.96 30.00 -0.83
N PHE A 132 15.27 28.79 -0.41
CA PHE A 132 16.41 28.03 -0.89
C PHE A 132 16.37 27.83 -2.42
N MET A 133 15.24 27.44 -2.99
CA MET A 133 15.09 27.27 -4.44
C MET A 133 15.31 28.62 -5.18
N SER A 134 14.77 29.71 -4.63
CA SER A 134 14.96 31.04 -5.21
C SER A 134 16.43 31.47 -5.19
N GLU A 135 17.16 31.23 -4.11
CA GLU A 135 18.59 31.48 -4.00
C GLU A 135 19.43 30.64 -4.96
N MET A 136 19.05 29.40 -5.17
CA MET A 136 19.72 28.47 -6.10
C MET A 136 19.21 28.58 -7.55
N ASN A 137 18.27 29.48 -7.85
CA ASN A 137 17.61 29.62 -9.15
C ASN A 137 16.97 28.31 -9.65
N ILE A 138 16.38 27.56 -8.75
CA ILE A 138 15.63 26.33 -9.05
C ILE A 138 14.18 26.69 -9.32
N VAL A 139 13.67 26.36 -10.49
CA VAL A 139 12.25 26.53 -10.86
C VAL A 139 11.62 25.16 -10.92
N SER A 140 10.59 24.93 -10.13
CA SER A 140 9.86 23.67 -10.11
C SER A 140 9.27 23.33 -11.48
N VAL A 141 9.24 22.06 -11.82
CA VAL A 141 8.72 21.56 -13.12
C VAL A 141 7.52 20.65 -12.89
N THR A 142 6.42 20.98 -13.56
CA THR A 142 5.18 20.19 -13.49
C THR A 142 5.44 18.73 -13.79
N GLY A 143 4.97 17.84 -12.91
CA GLY A 143 5.11 16.39 -13.04
C GLY A 143 6.45 15.83 -12.54
N ALA A 144 7.35 16.66 -11.99
CA ALA A 144 8.53 16.20 -11.27
C ALA A 144 8.13 15.74 -9.84
N ASP A 145 7.38 14.63 -9.77
CA ASP A 145 6.81 14.01 -8.57
C ASP A 145 6.68 12.49 -8.74
N ILE A 146 6.21 11.80 -7.72
CA ILE A 146 6.04 10.33 -7.77
C ILE A 146 4.72 9.86 -8.40
N ASN A 147 3.90 10.75 -8.92
CA ASN A 147 2.60 10.44 -9.54
C ASN A 147 1.71 9.51 -8.68
N ILE A 148 1.50 9.89 -7.41
CA ILE A 148 0.88 9.04 -6.40
C ILE A 148 -0.65 8.97 -6.50
N GLU A 149 -1.30 10.03 -7.00
CA GLU A 149 -2.76 10.20 -6.91
C GLU A 149 -3.52 9.02 -7.54
N GLY A 150 -3.03 8.49 -8.66
CA GLY A 150 -3.64 7.32 -9.31
C GLY A 150 -3.50 6.03 -8.49
N LEU A 151 -2.44 5.85 -7.70
CA LEU A 151 -2.33 4.73 -6.77
C LEU A 151 -3.30 4.90 -5.59
N TRP A 152 -3.50 6.13 -5.13
CA TRP A 152 -4.48 6.42 -4.08
C TRP A 152 -5.93 6.15 -4.50
N ASP A 153 -6.26 6.11 -5.79
CA ASP A 153 -7.57 5.68 -6.25
C ASP A 153 -7.86 4.19 -5.96
N TYR A 154 -6.81 3.37 -5.81
CA TYR A 154 -6.94 1.94 -5.53
C TYR A 154 -6.81 1.60 -4.05
N THR A 155 -5.88 2.23 -3.35
CA THR A 155 -5.61 1.94 -1.93
C THR A 155 -5.04 3.15 -1.20
N LYS A 156 -5.29 3.22 0.11
CA LYS A 156 -4.68 4.16 1.04
C LYS A 156 -3.72 3.46 2.03
N GLY A 157 -3.53 2.15 1.86
CA GLY A 157 -2.81 1.27 2.76
C GLY A 157 -3.73 0.27 3.48
N ASP A 158 -3.14 -0.80 3.98
CA ASP A 158 -3.79 -1.86 4.75
C ASP A 158 -3.40 -1.71 6.23
N GLN A 159 -4.37 -1.70 7.14
CA GLN A 159 -4.14 -1.54 8.58
C GLN A 159 -3.38 -2.70 9.22
N GLU A 160 -3.39 -3.87 8.58
CA GLU A 160 -2.65 -5.04 9.06
C GLU A 160 -1.20 -5.06 8.54
N LEU A 161 -0.85 -4.18 7.59
CA LEU A 161 0.51 -4.11 7.07
C LEU A 161 1.38 -3.22 7.95
N ILE A 162 2.56 -3.71 8.31
CA ILE A 162 3.52 -3.01 9.16
C ILE A 162 4.68 -2.51 8.30
N VAL A 163 4.99 -1.22 8.43
CA VAL A 163 6.20 -0.58 7.88
C VAL A 163 7.11 -0.24 9.05
N ALA A 164 8.28 -0.85 9.11
CA ALA A 164 9.29 -0.49 10.09
C ALA A 164 10.09 0.73 9.61
N VAL A 165 10.18 1.73 10.47
CA VAL A 165 11.07 2.89 10.30
C VAL A 165 12.25 2.68 11.23
N ILE A 166 13.37 2.22 10.66
CA ILE A 166 14.62 2.02 11.40
C ILE A 166 15.45 3.29 11.25
N ASP A 167 15.51 4.09 12.33
CA ASP A 167 16.11 5.43 12.26
C ASP A 167 16.47 5.99 13.66
N SER A 168 16.38 7.30 13.89
CA SER A 168 16.65 7.98 15.18
C SER A 168 15.48 7.92 16.18
N GLY A 169 14.45 7.14 15.89
CA GLY A 169 13.18 7.12 16.62
C GLY A 169 12.11 7.99 15.97
N MET A 170 10.96 8.19 16.64
CA MET A 170 9.88 9.04 16.15
C MET A 170 9.23 9.84 17.27
N ASN A 171 8.72 11.07 16.96
CA ASN A 171 7.81 11.78 17.85
C ASN A 171 6.44 11.11 17.84
N MET A 172 6.19 10.22 18.79
CA MET A 172 4.97 9.42 18.87
C MET A 172 3.74 10.21 19.31
N THR A 173 3.93 11.47 19.75
CA THR A 173 2.84 12.39 20.11
C THR A 173 2.46 13.36 18.99
N HIS A 174 3.18 13.35 17.86
CA HIS A 174 2.91 14.23 16.73
C HIS A 174 1.50 14.04 16.16
N GLU A 175 0.75 15.13 15.94
CA GLU A 175 -0.68 15.12 15.55
C GLU A 175 -0.96 14.31 14.27
N ASP A 176 -0.06 14.35 13.29
CA ASP A 176 -0.20 13.66 12.00
C ASP A 176 0.17 12.17 12.03
N LEU A 177 0.67 11.67 13.17
CA LEU A 177 1.08 10.28 13.34
C LEU A 177 0.18 9.50 14.32
N GLN A 178 -0.81 10.18 14.91
CA GLN A 178 -1.70 9.56 15.90
C GLN A 178 -2.50 8.39 15.32
N GLY A 179 -2.55 7.28 16.07
CA GLY A 179 -3.25 6.06 15.67
C GLY A 179 -2.56 5.23 14.59
N ARG A 180 -1.35 5.64 14.17
CA ARG A 180 -0.60 4.97 13.11
C ARG A 180 0.44 3.97 13.64
N PHE A 181 0.83 4.07 14.90
CA PHE A 181 1.85 3.21 15.46
C PHE A 181 1.38 1.76 15.57
N TRP A 182 2.28 0.83 15.26
CA TRP A 182 2.14 -0.58 15.56
C TRP A 182 2.09 -0.77 17.08
N VAL A 183 1.33 -1.74 17.50
CA VAL A 183 1.23 -2.15 18.89
C VAL A 183 1.56 -3.64 18.94
N ASN A 184 2.51 -4.01 19.81
CA ASN A 184 2.74 -5.39 20.19
C ASN A 184 1.62 -5.81 21.15
N ASP A 185 0.59 -6.49 20.60
CA ASP A 185 -0.60 -6.91 21.38
C ASP A 185 -0.30 -8.07 22.34
N ASP A 186 0.87 -8.70 22.20
CA ASP A 186 1.32 -9.79 23.06
C ASP A 186 2.01 -9.27 24.33
N GLU A 187 2.31 -7.95 24.42
CA GLU A 187 2.89 -7.26 25.57
C GLU A 187 1.81 -6.62 26.48
N ILE A 188 2.00 -6.72 27.81
CA ILE A 188 1.18 -6.04 28.83
C ILE A 188 1.88 -4.76 29.26
N ILE A 189 1.43 -3.63 28.80
CA ILE A 189 2.04 -2.31 28.96
C ILE A 189 2.46 -2.03 30.40
N GLY A 190 3.74 -1.75 30.61
CA GLY A 190 4.32 -1.22 31.86
C GLY A 190 4.38 -2.21 33.01
N ASN A 191 4.38 -3.51 32.74
CA ASN A 191 4.52 -4.53 33.78
C ASN A 191 5.99 -4.93 34.06
N ASN A 192 6.94 -4.46 33.24
CA ASN A 192 8.36 -4.77 33.24
C ASN A 192 8.67 -6.28 33.08
N ILE A 193 7.86 -6.95 32.29
CA ILE A 193 8.02 -8.35 31.90
C ILE A 193 8.03 -8.42 30.38
N ASP A 194 8.86 -9.23 29.82
CA ASP A 194 8.84 -9.66 28.42
C ASP A 194 7.76 -10.76 28.32
N ASP A 195 6.51 -10.36 27.97
CA ASP A 195 5.35 -11.26 28.04
C ASP A 195 5.30 -12.21 26.85
N ASP A 196 5.82 -11.82 25.69
CA ASP A 196 5.87 -12.66 24.48
C ASP A 196 7.17 -13.49 24.37
N GLY A 197 8.17 -13.19 25.21
CA GLY A 197 9.45 -13.92 25.28
C GLY A 197 10.39 -13.64 24.12
N ASN A 198 10.23 -12.48 23.44
CA ASN A 198 11.04 -12.07 22.30
C ASN A 198 12.41 -11.47 22.70
N GLY A 199 12.63 -11.20 23.99
CA GLY A 199 13.85 -10.62 24.56
C GLY A 199 13.79 -9.11 24.78
N PHE A 200 12.66 -8.45 24.53
CA PHE A 200 12.45 -7.01 24.62
C PHE A 200 11.29 -6.70 25.59
N ILE A 201 11.60 -6.15 26.75
CA ILE A 201 10.61 -5.92 27.81
C ILE A 201 9.73 -4.71 27.49
N ASP A 202 8.39 -4.90 27.50
CA ASP A 202 7.41 -3.84 27.24
C ASP A 202 7.62 -3.13 25.87
N ASP A 203 8.02 -3.82 24.81
CA ASP A 203 8.30 -3.26 23.47
C ASP A 203 7.04 -2.92 22.67
N VAL A 204 6.09 -2.28 23.31
CA VAL A 204 4.72 -2.04 22.85
C VAL A 204 4.62 -1.34 21.49
N ASN A 205 5.49 -0.37 21.22
CA ASN A 205 5.47 0.38 19.96
C ASN A 205 6.77 0.27 19.15
N GLY A 206 7.69 -0.57 19.59
CA GLY A 206 9.02 -0.74 19.05
C GLY A 206 10.09 -0.72 20.10
N TRP A 207 11.36 -0.55 19.70
CA TRP A 207 12.51 -0.67 20.59
C TRP A 207 13.61 0.34 20.29
N ASP A 208 14.31 0.81 21.32
CA ASP A 208 15.53 1.62 21.20
C ASP A 208 16.78 0.74 21.39
N PHE A 209 17.48 0.44 20.28
CA PHE A 209 18.74 -0.31 20.26
C PHE A 209 19.96 0.52 20.65
N ILE A 210 19.81 1.83 20.87
CA ILE A 210 20.89 2.71 21.33
C ILE A 210 20.96 2.68 22.86
N ASN A 211 19.80 2.83 23.52
CA ASN A 211 19.68 2.84 24.97
C ASN A 211 19.33 1.45 25.54
N ASN A 212 18.92 0.52 24.69
CA ASN A 212 18.45 -0.83 25.01
C ASN A 212 17.23 -0.78 25.97
N ASP A 213 16.20 -0.03 25.53
CA ASP A 213 14.94 0.13 26.27
C ASP A 213 13.74 0.27 25.31
N ASN A 214 12.54 0.37 25.88
CA ASN A 214 11.27 0.44 25.17
C ASN A 214 10.82 1.89 24.83
N ASP A 215 11.71 2.86 24.84
CA ASP A 215 11.42 4.25 24.49
C ASP A 215 12.10 4.66 23.18
N PRO A 216 11.51 4.34 22.01
CA PRO A 216 12.05 4.71 20.71
C PRO A 216 11.75 6.15 20.33
N SER A 217 11.62 7.06 21.29
CA SER A 217 11.41 8.50 21.06
C SER A 217 12.59 9.13 20.30
N ASP A 218 12.26 10.07 19.41
CA ASP A 218 13.23 10.72 18.53
C ASP A 218 13.96 11.87 19.23
N ASP A 219 15.26 11.75 19.42
CA ASP A 219 16.14 12.75 20.02
C ASP A 219 16.98 13.55 19.01
N HIS A 220 16.82 13.24 17.70
CA HIS A 220 17.50 13.95 16.61
C HIS A 220 16.53 14.69 15.65
N GLY A 221 15.42 14.04 15.27
CA GLY A 221 14.41 14.55 14.34
C GLY A 221 14.42 13.92 12.95
N HIS A 222 15.46 13.16 12.60
CA HIS A 222 15.55 12.53 11.28
C HIS A 222 14.50 11.44 11.10
N GLY A 223 14.32 10.55 12.08
CA GLY A 223 13.35 9.46 12.01
C GLY A 223 11.90 9.95 11.97
N THR A 224 11.55 11.01 12.73
CA THR A 224 10.23 11.64 12.65
C THR A 224 9.97 12.21 11.25
N ASN A 225 10.97 12.89 10.67
CA ASN A 225 10.85 13.45 9.33
C ASN A 225 10.64 12.35 8.28
N VAL A 226 11.53 11.36 8.18
CA VAL A 226 11.43 10.31 7.16
C VAL A 226 10.22 9.41 7.37
N GLY A 227 9.89 9.07 8.61
CA GLY A 227 8.71 8.25 8.92
C GLY A 227 7.40 8.94 8.54
N SER A 228 7.29 10.26 8.75
CA SER A 228 6.10 11.02 8.36
C SER A 228 5.93 11.16 6.85
N ILE A 229 7.02 11.30 6.09
CA ILE A 229 6.97 11.32 4.62
C ILE A 229 6.35 10.02 4.10
N ALA A 230 6.75 8.87 4.65
CA ALA A 230 6.16 7.59 4.27
C ALA A 230 4.71 7.44 4.76
N MET A 231 4.42 7.83 6.02
CA MET A 231 3.34 7.25 6.79
C MET A 231 2.42 8.25 7.51
N ALA A 232 2.56 9.58 7.35
CA ALA A 232 1.62 10.53 7.95
C ALA A 232 0.17 10.24 7.50
N THR A 233 -0.80 10.55 8.36
CA THR A 233 -2.21 10.31 8.09
C THR A 233 -2.71 11.32 7.06
N GLY A 234 -2.92 10.87 5.82
CA GLY A 234 -3.44 11.75 4.78
C GLY A 234 -4.95 11.97 4.86
N ASN A 235 -5.40 13.08 4.29
CA ASN A 235 -6.81 13.51 4.19
C ASN A 235 -7.49 13.67 5.55
N ASN A 236 -6.76 14.16 6.54
CA ASN A 236 -7.21 14.38 7.91
C ASN A 236 -7.45 15.87 8.26
N SER A 237 -7.22 16.79 7.30
CA SER A 237 -7.30 18.25 7.42
C SER A 237 -6.21 18.87 8.30
N PHE A 238 -5.13 18.16 8.60
CA PHE A 238 -3.96 18.62 9.33
C PHE A 238 -2.71 18.40 8.50
N GLY A 239 -1.65 19.14 8.78
CA GLY A 239 -0.27 18.94 8.35
C GLY A 239 -0.07 18.46 6.92
N ILE A 240 0.56 17.30 6.79
CA ILE A 240 1.01 16.70 5.53
C ILE A 240 0.30 15.37 5.25
N SER A 241 0.31 14.95 3.99
CA SER A 241 -0.08 13.61 3.61
C SER A 241 1.15 12.70 3.52
N GLY A 242 1.16 11.58 4.23
CA GLY A 242 2.10 10.51 3.96
C GLY A 242 1.78 9.81 2.64
N VAL A 243 2.73 9.05 2.12
CA VAL A 243 2.46 8.19 0.95
C VAL A 243 1.42 7.13 1.28
N ASN A 244 1.55 6.48 2.43
CA ASN A 244 0.61 5.47 2.93
C ASN A 244 -0.15 6.00 4.15
N TRP A 245 -1.49 6.06 4.07
CA TRP A 245 -2.33 6.70 5.08
C TRP A 245 -2.87 5.77 6.17
N ASN A 246 -2.80 4.45 6.00
CA ASN A 246 -3.53 3.49 6.86
C ASN A 246 -2.65 2.43 7.53
N SER A 247 -1.53 2.03 6.93
CA SER A 247 -0.70 0.96 7.48
C SER A 247 -0.02 1.36 8.79
N LYS A 248 0.47 0.41 9.55
CA LYS A 248 1.08 0.62 10.87
C LYS A 248 2.56 0.97 10.77
N ILE A 249 3.02 1.82 11.67
CA ILE A 249 4.42 2.23 11.82
C ILE A 249 5.03 1.48 13.01
N MET A 250 6.01 0.64 12.76
CA MET A 250 6.86 0.11 13.80
C MET A 250 8.08 1.02 13.97
N VAL A 251 8.24 1.60 15.14
CA VAL A 251 9.35 2.52 15.41
C VAL A 251 10.53 1.75 15.94
N VAL A 252 11.67 1.80 15.23
CA VAL A 252 12.88 1.08 15.63
C VAL A 252 14.05 2.04 15.67
N LYS A 253 14.50 2.40 16.87
CA LYS A 253 15.57 3.38 17.05
C LYS A 253 16.93 2.70 17.01
N SER A 254 17.73 3.01 15.99
CA SER A 254 19.09 2.52 15.77
C SER A 254 20.13 3.61 15.60
N LEU A 255 19.68 4.88 15.66
CA LEU A 255 20.54 6.06 15.63
C LEU A 255 20.33 6.90 16.88
N ASN A 256 21.41 7.51 17.37
CA ASN A 256 21.42 8.38 18.55
C ASN A 256 21.13 9.85 18.16
N GLU A 257 21.23 10.74 19.14
CA GLU A 257 21.05 12.21 19.02
C GLU A 257 22.03 12.89 18.04
N ASN A 258 23.10 12.20 17.63
CA ASN A 258 24.05 12.66 16.61
C ASN A 258 23.81 12.03 15.24
N ASN A 259 22.63 11.40 15.04
CA ASN A 259 22.26 10.68 13.81
C ASN A 259 23.28 9.61 13.42
N SER A 260 23.78 8.86 14.39
CA SER A 260 24.78 7.80 14.19
C SER A 260 24.47 6.58 15.02
N GLY A 261 24.80 5.40 14.50
CA GLY A 261 24.60 4.12 15.17
C GLY A 261 25.63 3.09 14.72
N SER A 262 25.80 2.05 15.53
CA SER A 262 26.68 0.92 15.17
C SER A 262 25.99 -0.04 14.21
N TYR A 263 26.76 -0.76 13.42
CA TYR A 263 26.21 -1.85 12.59
C TYR A 263 25.54 -2.94 13.43
N SER A 264 26.00 -3.18 14.67
CA SER A 264 25.31 -4.13 15.56
C SER A 264 23.88 -3.68 15.90
N ALA A 265 23.69 -2.42 16.27
CA ALA A 265 22.35 -1.87 16.51
C ALA A 265 21.46 -1.94 15.25
N MET A 266 22.02 -1.63 14.08
CA MET A 266 21.31 -1.75 12.79
C MET A 266 20.90 -3.21 12.50
N ILE A 267 21.81 -4.16 12.71
CA ILE A 267 21.57 -5.59 12.50
C ILE A 267 20.47 -6.10 13.43
N GLU A 268 20.56 -5.80 14.73
CA GLU A 268 19.54 -6.19 15.71
C GLU A 268 18.19 -5.57 15.37
N SER A 269 18.15 -4.29 14.96
CA SER A 269 16.95 -3.59 14.51
C SER A 269 16.29 -4.26 13.32
N ILE A 270 17.08 -4.77 12.37
CA ILE A 270 16.57 -5.46 11.18
C ILE A 270 15.91 -6.79 11.58
N TYR A 271 16.58 -7.62 12.39
CA TYR A 271 16.00 -8.88 12.88
C TYR A 271 14.72 -8.63 13.66
N TYR A 272 14.75 -7.67 14.60
CA TYR A 272 13.58 -7.27 15.38
C TYR A 272 12.39 -6.90 14.49
N ALA A 273 12.59 -6.05 13.48
CA ALA A 273 11.53 -5.63 12.57
C ALA A 273 10.92 -6.81 11.79
N VAL A 274 11.75 -7.73 11.31
CA VAL A 274 11.30 -8.92 10.59
C VAL A 274 10.53 -9.87 11.50
N ASP A 275 11.05 -10.16 12.69
CA ASP A 275 10.47 -11.12 13.64
C ASP A 275 9.13 -10.62 14.19
N ASN A 276 8.95 -9.29 14.30
CA ASN A 276 7.70 -8.64 14.69
C ASN A 276 6.78 -8.29 13.51
N GLY A 277 6.98 -8.92 12.34
CA GLY A 277 6.03 -8.95 11.24
C GLY A 277 6.05 -7.73 10.31
N ALA A 278 7.10 -6.92 10.31
CA ALA A 278 7.25 -5.88 9.29
C ALA A 278 7.25 -6.49 7.88
N ARG A 279 6.60 -5.80 6.93
CA ARG A 279 6.57 -6.19 5.52
C ARG A 279 7.39 -5.26 4.64
N VAL A 280 7.67 -4.06 5.13
CA VAL A 280 8.55 -3.08 4.49
C VAL A 280 9.44 -2.46 5.56
N ILE A 281 10.71 -2.30 5.27
CA ILE A 281 11.66 -1.55 6.08
C ILE A 281 12.07 -0.30 5.32
N ASN A 282 11.86 0.88 5.92
CA ASN A 282 12.50 2.12 5.51
C ASN A 282 13.82 2.26 6.26
N PHE A 283 14.92 2.33 5.52
CA PHE A 283 16.27 2.40 6.07
C PHE A 283 17.05 3.59 5.45
N SER A 284 16.82 4.78 6.03
CA SER A 284 17.46 6.02 5.55
C SER A 284 18.88 6.20 6.13
N ILE A 285 19.62 5.09 6.25
CA ILE A 285 20.92 4.99 6.91
C ILE A 285 21.91 4.26 6.01
N GLY A 286 23.21 4.55 6.15
CA GLY A 286 24.24 3.78 5.48
C GLY A 286 25.65 4.06 6.02
N GLY A 287 26.55 3.11 5.77
CA GLY A 287 27.97 3.21 6.09
C GLY A 287 28.84 2.69 4.96
N SER A 288 30.09 3.18 4.87
CA SER A 288 31.03 2.76 3.82
C SER A 288 31.70 1.41 4.04
N GLY A 289 31.55 0.85 5.26
CA GLY A 289 32.15 -0.44 5.60
C GLY A 289 31.31 -1.61 5.09
N TYR A 290 31.89 -2.50 4.30
CA TYR A 290 31.24 -3.76 3.97
C TYR A 290 31.17 -4.67 5.22
N SER A 291 30.02 -5.27 5.45
CA SER A 291 29.78 -6.19 6.59
C SER A 291 28.99 -7.41 6.12
N GLU A 292 29.55 -8.60 6.32
CA GLU A 292 28.82 -9.86 6.05
C GLU A 292 27.61 -10.00 6.99
N SER A 293 27.73 -9.64 8.27
CA SER A 293 26.62 -9.75 9.21
C SER A 293 25.45 -8.82 8.84
N LEU A 294 25.73 -7.62 8.34
CA LEU A 294 24.68 -6.71 7.84
C LEU A 294 24.04 -7.28 6.57
N LYS A 295 24.85 -7.88 5.70
CA LYS A 295 24.35 -8.58 4.50
C LYS A 295 23.46 -9.76 4.86
N ASP A 296 23.84 -10.54 5.87
CA ASP A 296 23.03 -11.66 6.36
C ASP A 296 21.68 -11.17 6.91
N ALA A 297 21.64 -10.04 7.63
CA ALA A 297 20.39 -9.44 8.10
C ALA A 297 19.49 -8.98 6.92
N VAL A 298 20.08 -8.40 5.87
CA VAL A 298 19.33 -8.07 4.63
C VAL A 298 18.83 -9.34 3.91
N ASN A 299 19.64 -10.40 3.85
CA ASN A 299 19.20 -11.68 3.30
C ASN A 299 18.03 -12.27 4.11
N TYR A 300 18.08 -12.12 5.45
CA TYR A 300 16.99 -12.54 6.32
C TYR A 300 15.68 -11.82 6.00
N CYS A 301 15.71 -10.51 5.72
CA CYS A 301 14.54 -9.77 5.24
C CYS A 301 13.99 -10.40 3.95
N TYR A 302 14.85 -10.63 2.98
CA TYR A 302 14.46 -11.21 1.69
C TYR A 302 13.84 -12.61 1.85
N ASP A 303 14.46 -13.48 2.65
CA ASP A 303 13.99 -14.86 2.88
C ASP A 303 12.64 -14.90 3.61
N ASN A 304 12.32 -13.84 4.39
CA ASN A 304 11.03 -13.66 5.08
C ASN A 304 10.04 -12.77 4.29
N ASN A 305 10.34 -12.47 3.03
CA ASN A 305 9.50 -11.66 2.16
C ASN A 305 9.24 -10.23 2.71
N VAL A 306 10.26 -9.61 3.31
CA VAL A 306 10.27 -8.23 3.80
C VAL A 306 11.04 -7.35 2.82
N VAL A 307 10.39 -6.30 2.30
CA VAL A 307 10.99 -5.35 1.37
C VAL A 307 11.96 -4.43 2.11
N PHE A 308 13.19 -4.34 1.64
CA PHE A 308 14.21 -3.48 2.24
C PHE A 308 14.53 -2.30 1.31
N VAL A 309 14.22 -1.08 1.74
CA VAL A 309 14.47 0.16 0.96
C VAL A 309 15.52 0.99 1.67
N ALA A 310 16.61 1.34 0.99
CA ALA A 310 17.72 2.07 1.59
C ALA A 310 18.21 3.25 0.75
N SER A 311 18.72 4.26 1.45
CA SER A 311 19.26 5.49 0.85
C SER A 311 20.65 5.30 0.27
N MET A 312 20.92 5.94 -0.88
CA MET A 312 22.22 5.94 -1.56
C MET A 312 23.30 6.78 -0.85
N MET A 313 22.96 7.54 0.17
CA MET A 313 23.79 8.53 0.87
C MET A 313 24.05 9.81 0.06
N ASN A 314 24.71 10.81 0.70
CA ASN A 314 24.66 12.21 0.27
C ASN A 314 26.06 12.85 0.02
N TYR A 315 27.00 12.10 -0.55
CA TYR A 315 28.38 12.52 -0.72
C TYR A 315 28.79 12.82 -2.18
N ASP A 316 27.85 12.78 -3.11
CA ASP A 316 28.07 13.03 -4.55
C ASP A 316 29.24 12.20 -5.15
N ASN A 317 29.27 10.92 -4.84
CA ASN A 317 30.33 10.02 -5.31
C ASN A 317 29.83 8.60 -5.63
N GLU A 318 30.72 7.76 -6.25
CA GLU A 318 30.43 6.36 -6.60
C GLU A 318 30.82 5.37 -5.52
N THR A 319 31.21 5.81 -4.31
CA THR A 319 31.54 4.89 -3.23
C THR A 319 30.30 4.09 -2.86
N THR A 320 30.43 2.77 -2.81
CA THR A 320 29.35 1.91 -2.38
C THR A 320 29.16 2.04 -0.87
N TYR A 321 27.95 2.39 -0.45
CA TYR A 321 27.52 2.40 0.94
C TYR A 321 26.56 1.24 1.17
N TYR A 322 26.61 0.69 2.38
CA TYR A 322 25.81 -0.45 2.78
C TYR A 322 24.78 -0.02 3.84
N PRO A 323 23.54 -0.56 3.78
CA PRO A 323 23.11 -1.72 3.00
C PRO A 323 22.70 -1.44 1.54
N ALA A 324 22.62 -0.21 1.06
CA ALA A 324 22.19 0.10 -0.32
C ALA A 324 22.98 -0.67 -1.41
N GLY A 325 24.25 -0.96 -1.15
CA GLY A 325 25.11 -1.74 -2.07
C GLY A 325 24.82 -3.24 -2.13
N PHE A 326 23.87 -3.77 -1.36
CA PHE A 326 23.52 -5.21 -1.43
C PHE A 326 22.41 -5.46 -2.46
N GLU A 327 22.52 -6.57 -3.20
CA GLU A 327 21.62 -6.95 -4.30
C GLU A 327 20.12 -7.00 -3.91
N LYS A 328 19.82 -7.42 -2.67
CA LYS A 328 18.45 -7.61 -2.18
C LYS A 328 17.79 -6.34 -1.66
N VAL A 329 18.45 -5.21 -1.74
CA VAL A 329 17.98 -3.90 -1.32
C VAL A 329 17.39 -3.16 -2.53
N ILE A 330 16.42 -2.30 -2.27
CA ILE A 330 15.99 -1.26 -3.22
C ILE A 330 16.75 0.02 -2.86
N ALA A 331 17.73 0.37 -3.69
CA ALA A 331 18.64 1.48 -3.46
C ALA A 331 18.11 2.77 -4.11
N VAL A 332 17.89 3.82 -3.30
CA VAL A 332 17.17 5.03 -3.70
C VAL A 332 18.09 6.25 -3.73
N GLY A 333 18.18 6.89 -4.90
CA GLY A 333 18.81 8.20 -5.09
C GLY A 333 17.81 9.36 -4.96
N ALA A 334 18.32 10.60 -4.99
CA ALA A 334 17.51 11.80 -4.78
C ALA A 334 17.55 12.77 -5.96
N THR A 335 16.39 13.38 -6.28
CA THR A 335 16.23 14.46 -7.25
C THR A 335 15.71 15.75 -6.62
N ASP A 336 15.87 16.86 -7.35
CA ASP A 336 15.30 18.16 -7.02
C ASP A 336 13.91 18.35 -7.70
N PRO A 337 13.19 19.48 -7.44
CA PRO A 337 11.88 19.74 -8.05
C PRO A 337 11.86 19.91 -9.58
N ARG A 338 12.98 19.70 -10.27
CA ARG A 338 13.12 19.67 -11.74
C ARG A 338 13.41 18.29 -12.28
N ASP A 339 13.45 17.28 -11.42
CA ASP A 339 13.99 15.94 -11.67
C ASP A 339 15.52 15.88 -11.86
N TYR A 340 16.26 16.97 -11.61
CA TYR A 340 17.70 16.89 -11.65
C TYR A 340 18.23 16.18 -10.41
N ARG A 341 19.22 15.30 -10.59
CA ARG A 341 19.88 14.63 -9.47
C ARG A 341 20.36 15.66 -8.45
N ALA A 342 20.13 15.38 -7.17
CA ALA A 342 20.71 16.15 -6.09
C ALA A 342 22.24 16.13 -6.20
N SER A 343 22.86 17.31 -6.35
CA SER A 343 24.29 17.46 -6.62
C SER A 343 24.80 18.77 -6.00
N PRO A 344 26.10 19.00 -5.92
CA PRO A 344 26.64 20.27 -5.41
C PRO A 344 26.19 21.51 -6.17
N PHE A 345 25.59 21.36 -7.34
CA PHE A 345 25.05 22.47 -8.13
C PHE A 345 23.65 22.92 -7.69
N ASN A 346 22.92 22.07 -6.98
CA ASN A 346 21.56 22.35 -6.52
C ASN A 346 21.34 22.02 -5.04
N TRP A 347 22.37 21.57 -4.32
CA TRP A 347 22.29 21.29 -2.90
C TRP A 347 23.64 21.50 -2.18
N THR A 348 23.60 22.28 -1.09
CA THR A 348 24.70 22.42 -0.15
C THR A 348 24.16 22.25 1.27
N PHE A 349 24.96 21.70 2.18
CA PHE A 349 24.61 21.67 3.60
C PHE A 349 24.62 23.07 4.22
N VAL A 350 23.98 23.24 5.38
CA VAL A 350 23.91 24.49 6.12
C VAL A 350 25.30 25.03 6.49
N ASP A 351 26.27 24.16 6.66
CA ASP A 351 27.68 24.51 6.93
C ASP A 351 28.46 24.90 5.65
N GLY A 352 27.78 24.90 4.49
CA GLY A 352 28.37 25.23 3.19
C GLY A 352 29.18 24.11 2.53
N SER A 353 29.21 22.93 3.12
CA SER A 353 29.85 21.78 2.47
C SER A 353 28.99 21.27 1.29
N SER A 354 29.68 20.77 0.26
CA SER A 354 29.03 20.20 -0.92
C SER A 354 28.29 18.92 -0.55
N SER A 355 27.09 18.74 -1.10
CA SER A 355 26.27 17.57 -0.94
C SER A 355 25.65 17.14 -2.26
N GLY A 356 25.32 15.85 -2.37
CA GLY A 356 24.65 15.30 -3.55
C GLY A 356 24.32 13.83 -3.36
N SER A 357 23.28 13.38 -4.04
CA SER A 357 22.94 11.96 -4.11
C SER A 357 24.13 11.14 -4.63
N ASN A 358 24.57 10.16 -3.87
CA ASN A 358 25.52 9.19 -4.39
C ASN A 358 24.92 8.45 -5.60
N PHE A 359 25.80 7.92 -6.43
CA PHE A 359 25.47 7.23 -7.67
C PHE A 359 26.36 6.00 -7.84
N GLY A 360 26.11 5.16 -8.83
CA GLY A 360 26.91 3.96 -9.08
C GLY A 360 26.08 2.76 -9.50
N ASN A 361 26.76 1.62 -9.71
CA ASN A 361 26.15 0.44 -10.32
C ASN A 361 25.08 -0.27 -9.46
N HIS A 362 24.84 0.19 -8.25
CA HIS A 362 23.90 -0.39 -7.30
C HIS A 362 22.63 0.43 -7.09
N ILE A 363 22.49 1.56 -7.80
CA ILE A 363 21.26 2.35 -7.74
C ILE A 363 20.13 1.66 -8.50
N ASP A 364 18.93 1.56 -7.91
CA ASP A 364 17.75 1.01 -8.57
C ASP A 364 16.89 2.10 -9.22
N LEU A 365 16.61 3.17 -8.49
CA LEU A 365 15.77 4.27 -8.96
C LEU A 365 16.01 5.55 -8.13
N VAL A 366 15.43 6.65 -8.55
CA VAL A 366 15.42 7.91 -7.82
C VAL A 366 14.01 8.34 -7.43
N ALA A 367 13.92 9.20 -6.42
CA ALA A 367 12.69 9.90 -6.06
C ALA A 367 13.01 11.35 -5.62
N PRO A 368 12.02 12.26 -5.57
CA PRO A 368 12.21 13.59 -5.01
C PRO A 368 12.84 13.55 -3.61
N GLY A 369 13.92 14.28 -3.41
CA GLY A 369 14.66 14.25 -2.14
C GLY A 369 15.11 15.62 -1.64
N LEU A 370 14.99 16.70 -2.43
CA LEU A 370 15.37 18.04 -1.98
C LEU A 370 14.14 18.86 -1.56
N GLN A 371 14.24 19.57 -0.42
CA GLN A 371 13.16 20.40 0.11
C GLN A 371 11.86 19.62 0.31
N ILE A 372 11.96 18.44 0.89
CA ILE A 372 10.81 17.62 1.23
C ILE A 372 10.29 18.00 2.62
N VAL A 373 9.03 18.36 2.71
CA VAL A 373 8.37 18.67 3.98
C VAL A 373 8.00 17.39 4.71
N GLY A 374 8.34 17.31 5.98
CA GLY A 374 7.99 16.23 6.90
C GLY A 374 7.69 16.77 8.29
N ALA A 375 7.13 15.93 9.16
CA ALA A 375 6.93 16.26 10.56
C ALA A 375 8.26 16.54 11.26
N SER A 376 8.21 17.37 12.29
CA SER A 376 9.37 17.72 13.13
C SER A 376 9.23 17.12 14.51
N SER A 377 10.31 16.56 15.04
CA SER A 377 10.34 16.05 16.43
C SER A 377 10.31 17.16 17.49
N SER A 378 10.56 18.42 17.09
CA SER A 378 10.66 19.54 18.03
C SER A 378 9.31 20.00 18.59
N SER A 379 8.19 19.60 18.02
CA SER A 379 6.84 19.85 18.55
C SER A 379 5.83 18.85 17.96
N ASP A 380 4.71 18.66 18.66
CA ASP A 380 3.65 17.73 18.25
C ASP A 380 2.85 18.19 17.01
N SER A 381 3.08 19.40 16.51
CA SER A 381 2.43 19.99 15.33
C SER A 381 3.43 20.73 14.44
N GLY A 382 4.72 20.44 14.55
CA GLY A 382 5.78 21.09 13.78
C GLY A 382 6.09 20.35 12.49
N TYR A 383 6.44 21.13 11.45
CA TYR A 383 6.85 20.60 10.15
C TYR A 383 8.09 21.34 9.66
N SER A 384 8.96 20.65 8.95
CA SER A 384 10.21 21.23 8.44
C SER A 384 10.61 20.60 7.10
N TYR A 385 11.34 21.40 6.29
CA TYR A 385 11.94 20.91 5.05
C TYR A 385 13.29 20.28 5.32
N TRP A 386 13.47 19.08 4.81
CA TRP A 386 14.75 18.37 4.78
C TRP A 386 15.14 18.01 3.35
N SER A 387 16.43 17.72 3.15
CA SER A 387 16.96 17.33 1.84
C SER A 387 17.91 16.16 1.98
N GLY A 388 17.80 15.18 1.10
CA GLY A 388 18.68 14.02 1.07
C GLY A 388 18.06 12.80 0.38
N THR A 389 18.89 11.82 0.12
CA THR A 389 18.43 10.48 -0.25
C THR A 389 17.59 9.85 0.86
N SER A 390 17.79 10.31 2.10
CA SER A 390 16.96 9.96 3.26
C SER A 390 15.49 10.34 3.11
N GLN A 391 15.17 11.46 2.41
CA GLN A 391 13.81 11.91 2.14
C GLN A 391 13.20 11.25 0.89
N ALA A 392 14.03 10.81 -0.04
CA ALA A 392 13.62 10.05 -1.21
C ALA A 392 13.22 8.59 -0.86
N THR A 393 13.97 7.96 0.05
CA THR A 393 13.77 6.57 0.49
C THR A 393 12.36 6.29 1.02
N PRO A 394 11.77 7.11 1.94
CA PRO A 394 10.43 6.88 2.46
C PRO A 394 9.32 7.02 1.41
N LEU A 395 9.52 7.79 0.34
CA LEU A 395 8.58 7.83 -0.77
C LEU A 395 8.49 6.44 -1.45
N VAL A 396 9.63 5.79 -1.66
CA VAL A 396 9.69 4.45 -2.25
C VAL A 396 9.15 3.39 -1.29
N ALA A 397 9.51 3.45 0.00
CA ALA A 397 9.00 2.53 1.02
C ALA A 397 7.47 2.65 1.19
N GLY A 398 6.95 3.87 1.17
CA GLY A 398 5.50 4.14 1.19
C GLY A 398 4.79 3.54 -0.02
N VAL A 399 5.30 3.75 -1.24
CA VAL A 399 4.74 3.15 -2.46
C VAL A 399 4.82 1.63 -2.41
N ALA A 400 5.94 1.05 -1.99
CA ALA A 400 6.09 -0.40 -1.84
C ALA A 400 5.01 -0.99 -0.90
N SER A 401 4.74 -0.32 0.22
CA SER A 401 3.71 -0.73 1.17
C SER A 401 2.29 -0.63 0.60
N LEU A 402 2.01 0.39 -0.23
CA LEU A 402 0.74 0.50 -0.94
C LEU A 402 0.57 -0.60 -2.00
N LEU A 403 1.62 -0.94 -2.75
CA LEU A 403 1.57 -2.03 -3.72
C LEU A 403 1.30 -3.38 -3.05
N LEU A 404 1.90 -3.64 -1.87
CA LEU A 404 1.58 -4.81 -1.04
C LEU A 404 0.15 -4.77 -0.51
N SER A 405 -0.42 -3.59 -0.24
CA SER A 405 -1.83 -3.45 0.14
C SER A 405 -2.78 -3.76 -1.02
N VAL A 406 -2.35 -3.54 -2.28
CA VAL A 406 -3.11 -3.96 -3.49
C VAL A 406 -2.99 -5.47 -3.71
N ASN A 407 -1.81 -6.03 -3.51
CA ASN A 407 -1.56 -7.47 -3.64
C ASN A 407 -0.52 -7.95 -2.61
N SER A 408 -1.00 -8.46 -1.48
CA SER A 408 -0.16 -8.94 -0.37
C SER A 408 0.68 -10.19 -0.69
N THR A 409 0.43 -10.85 -1.83
CA THR A 409 1.15 -12.07 -2.25
C THR A 409 2.35 -11.78 -3.14
N LEU A 410 2.63 -10.53 -3.48
CA LEU A 410 3.82 -10.17 -4.25
C LEU A 410 5.09 -10.63 -3.55
N THR A 411 5.95 -11.26 -4.32
CA THR A 411 7.33 -11.50 -3.91
C THR A 411 8.14 -10.19 -3.99
N ILE A 412 9.27 -10.14 -3.29
CA ILE A 412 10.16 -8.97 -3.32
C ILE A 412 10.64 -8.68 -4.75
N ASP A 413 10.99 -9.73 -5.50
CA ASP A 413 11.46 -9.57 -6.88
C ASP A 413 10.36 -9.02 -7.80
N GLU A 414 9.12 -9.48 -7.67
CA GLU A 414 7.98 -8.93 -8.42
C GLU A 414 7.74 -7.47 -8.05
N LEU A 415 7.73 -7.14 -6.76
CA LEU A 415 7.54 -5.78 -6.29
C LEU A 415 8.66 -4.85 -6.78
N LYS A 416 9.93 -5.24 -6.62
CA LYS A 416 11.08 -4.49 -7.13
C LYS A 416 10.96 -4.28 -8.64
N ASN A 417 10.59 -5.33 -9.39
CA ASN A 417 10.39 -5.24 -10.83
C ASN A 417 9.24 -4.27 -11.20
N TYR A 418 8.13 -4.25 -10.45
CA TYR A 418 7.06 -3.27 -10.70
C TYR A 418 7.54 -1.84 -10.46
N LEU A 419 8.31 -1.59 -9.41
CA LEU A 419 8.85 -0.25 -9.13
C LEU A 419 9.81 0.22 -10.23
N ILE A 420 10.80 -0.59 -10.60
CA ILE A 420 11.84 -0.20 -11.55
C ILE A 420 11.33 -0.15 -13.00
N ASN A 421 10.45 -1.07 -13.42
CA ASN A 421 9.92 -1.09 -14.79
C ASN A 421 8.83 -0.04 -15.03
N SER A 422 8.29 0.56 -13.98
CA SER A 422 7.30 1.63 -14.06
C SER A 422 7.90 3.02 -13.88
N ALA A 423 9.16 3.11 -13.49
CA ALA A 423 9.85 4.37 -13.29
C ALA A 423 9.87 5.21 -14.59
N ASP A 424 9.79 6.53 -14.40
CA ASP A 424 9.87 7.47 -15.52
C ASP A 424 11.34 7.69 -15.88
N ASP A 425 11.72 7.23 -17.05
CA ASP A 425 13.06 7.32 -17.63
C ASP A 425 13.23 8.64 -18.41
N GLN A 426 14.45 9.16 -18.47
CA GLN A 426 14.81 10.38 -19.20
C GLN A 426 14.03 11.64 -18.76
N VAL A 427 13.78 11.78 -17.46
CA VAL A 427 13.09 12.95 -16.87
C VAL A 427 14.07 14.02 -16.39
N GLY A 428 15.29 13.63 -16.10
CA GLY A 428 16.31 14.47 -15.48
C GLY A 428 17.25 15.19 -16.44
N ASN A 429 18.47 15.44 -15.96
CA ASN A 429 19.51 16.06 -16.78
C ASN A 429 19.96 15.09 -17.91
N PRO A 430 19.80 15.43 -19.19
CA PRO A 430 20.17 14.53 -20.30
C PRO A 430 21.67 14.14 -20.35
N ALA A 431 22.53 14.79 -19.60
CA ALA A 431 23.94 14.41 -19.49
C ALA A 431 24.18 13.28 -18.47
N GLU A 432 23.23 13.04 -17.57
CA GLU A 432 23.29 12.02 -16.53
C GLU A 432 22.20 10.96 -16.73
N ASP A 433 20.97 11.40 -17.09
CA ASP A 433 19.78 10.56 -17.28
C ASP A 433 19.67 10.13 -18.76
N ILE A 434 20.18 8.95 -19.06
CA ILE A 434 20.19 8.38 -20.41
C ILE A 434 19.17 7.24 -20.51
N SER A 435 18.71 6.92 -21.72
CA SER A 435 17.68 5.90 -21.93
C SER A 435 18.06 4.54 -21.37
N GLY A 436 17.16 3.96 -20.58
CA GLY A 436 17.35 2.72 -19.86
C GLY A 436 18.07 2.94 -18.53
N TRP A 437 18.64 1.87 -17.97
CA TRP A 437 19.36 2.00 -16.72
C TRP A 437 20.65 2.82 -16.88
N ASP A 438 20.86 3.75 -15.97
CA ASP A 438 22.12 4.47 -15.81
C ASP A 438 22.57 4.57 -14.34
N LYS A 439 23.81 4.96 -14.10
CA LYS A 439 24.39 4.97 -12.77
C LYS A 439 23.94 6.14 -11.88
N TYR A 440 23.22 7.12 -12.39
CA TYR A 440 22.79 8.32 -11.69
C TYR A 440 21.34 8.27 -11.28
N TYR A 441 20.48 7.71 -12.16
CA TYR A 441 19.03 7.61 -11.97
C TYR A 441 18.54 6.17 -11.79
N GLY A 442 19.43 5.18 -11.98
CA GLY A 442 19.00 3.78 -12.02
C GLY A 442 18.06 3.55 -13.21
N HIS A 443 16.84 3.10 -12.93
CA HIS A 443 15.78 2.92 -13.94
C HIS A 443 14.92 4.16 -14.16
N GLY A 444 15.24 5.28 -13.50
CA GLY A 444 14.49 6.53 -13.59
C GLY A 444 13.81 6.93 -12.27
N ARG A 445 12.90 7.92 -12.34
CA ARG A 445 12.15 8.40 -11.20
C ARG A 445 10.96 7.50 -10.89
N LEU A 446 10.73 7.21 -9.60
CA LEU A 446 9.56 6.48 -9.10
C LEU A 446 8.24 7.02 -9.68
N ASN A 447 7.40 6.12 -10.21
CA ASN A 447 6.05 6.44 -10.66
C ASN A 447 5.04 5.44 -10.05
N ALA A 448 4.34 5.87 -9.01
CA ALA A 448 3.44 5.02 -8.23
C ALA A 448 2.19 4.57 -9.03
N THR A 449 1.63 5.47 -9.84
CA THR A 449 0.47 5.15 -10.69
C THR A 449 0.81 4.13 -11.77
N ASN A 450 1.97 4.26 -12.42
CA ASN A 450 2.42 3.28 -13.40
C ASN A 450 2.68 1.92 -12.74
N ALA A 451 3.25 1.89 -11.53
CA ALA A 451 3.52 0.64 -10.80
C ALA A 451 2.24 -0.14 -10.50
N VAL A 452 1.20 0.49 -9.96
CA VAL A 452 -0.08 -0.20 -9.70
C VAL A 452 -0.76 -0.62 -11.01
N ASN A 453 -0.69 0.17 -12.07
CA ASN A 453 -1.27 -0.20 -13.36
C ASN A 453 -0.61 -1.46 -13.94
N GLN A 454 0.69 -1.65 -13.75
CA GLN A 454 1.36 -2.90 -14.14
C GLN A 454 0.82 -4.09 -13.35
N ILE A 455 0.68 -3.99 -12.01
CA ILE A 455 0.09 -5.06 -11.18
C ILE A 455 -1.31 -5.42 -11.68
N LEU A 456 -2.15 -4.42 -11.98
CA LEU A 456 -3.53 -4.63 -12.41
C LEU A 456 -3.63 -5.21 -13.83
N THR A 457 -2.69 -4.87 -14.71
CA THR A 457 -2.64 -5.41 -16.08
C THR A 457 -2.01 -6.79 -16.11
N THR A 458 -0.99 -7.04 -15.33
CA THR A 458 -0.35 -8.36 -15.20
C THR A 458 -1.33 -9.37 -14.60
N ASN A 459 -2.13 -8.98 -13.60
CA ASN A 459 -3.23 -9.79 -13.10
C ASN A 459 -4.32 -10.09 -14.16
N LYS A 460 -4.38 -9.32 -15.25
CA LYS A 460 -5.23 -9.61 -16.42
C LYS A 460 -4.52 -10.48 -17.48
N THR A 461 -3.19 -10.46 -17.53
CA THR A 461 -2.37 -11.14 -18.55
C THR A 461 -1.60 -12.34 -18.03
N ASP A 462 -1.31 -12.43 -16.75
CA ASP A 462 -0.92 -13.69 -16.12
C ASP A 462 -2.16 -14.58 -16.01
N ASN A 463 -2.53 -15.11 -17.17
CA ASN A 463 -3.10 -16.43 -17.24
C ASN A 463 -2.10 -17.35 -16.53
N PHE A 464 -2.23 -17.52 -15.22
CA PHE A 464 -1.72 -18.73 -14.60
C PHE A 464 -2.30 -19.85 -15.45
N LYS A 465 -1.47 -20.39 -16.33
CA LYS A 465 -1.92 -21.38 -17.28
C LYS A 465 -2.38 -22.57 -16.45
N ILE A 466 -3.68 -22.65 -16.22
CA ILE A 466 -4.25 -23.80 -15.54
C ILE A 466 -3.76 -25.03 -16.31
N THR A 467 -3.07 -25.92 -15.64
CA THR A 467 -2.62 -27.18 -16.23
C THR A 467 -3.17 -28.35 -15.43
N ILE A 468 -3.45 -29.44 -16.12
CA ILE A 468 -3.89 -30.68 -15.49
C ILE A 468 -2.82 -31.76 -15.71
N LEU A 469 -2.34 -32.34 -14.60
CA LEU A 469 -1.25 -33.32 -14.62
C LEU A 469 -1.55 -34.52 -13.68
N PRO A 470 -1.20 -35.74 -14.04
CA PRO A 470 -0.77 -36.18 -15.37
C PRO A 470 -1.90 -36.15 -16.40
N ASN A 471 -1.58 -35.93 -17.65
CA ASN A 471 -2.51 -36.09 -18.77
C ASN A 471 -1.72 -36.59 -19.99
N PRO A 472 -1.91 -37.83 -20.43
CA PRO A 472 -2.93 -38.84 -20.02
C PRO A 472 -2.80 -39.36 -18.58
N THR A 473 -3.93 -39.83 -18.02
CA THR A 473 -4.00 -40.36 -16.66
C THR A 473 -4.87 -41.62 -16.57
N GLN A 474 -4.70 -42.40 -15.48
CA GLN A 474 -5.53 -43.57 -15.18
C GLN A 474 -6.58 -43.26 -14.10
N ASP A 475 -6.16 -42.81 -12.91
CA ASP A 475 -7.03 -42.75 -11.75
C ASP A 475 -7.35 -41.36 -11.28
N PHE A 476 -6.41 -40.41 -11.44
CA PHE A 476 -6.59 -39.02 -11.01
C PHE A 476 -5.73 -38.06 -11.83
N PHE A 477 -6.12 -36.81 -11.85
CA PHE A 477 -5.28 -35.68 -12.25
C PHE A 477 -5.31 -34.62 -11.17
N THR A 478 -4.27 -33.78 -11.15
CA THR A 478 -4.16 -32.61 -10.28
C THR A 478 -4.20 -31.34 -11.13
N ILE A 479 -4.97 -30.36 -10.66
CA ILE A 479 -5.04 -29.04 -11.26
C ILE A 479 -3.92 -28.21 -10.63
N ASN A 480 -2.92 -27.88 -11.45
CA ASN A 480 -1.84 -26.97 -11.04
C ASN A 480 -2.31 -25.53 -11.28
N TYR A 481 -2.77 -24.89 -10.21
CA TYR A 481 -3.26 -23.53 -10.18
C TYR A 481 -3.30 -23.03 -8.74
N PRO A 482 -2.82 -21.81 -8.40
CA PRO A 482 -2.71 -21.36 -7.00
C PRO A 482 -4.08 -21.10 -6.36
N LEU A 483 -5.04 -20.55 -7.10
CA LEU A 483 -6.34 -20.15 -6.57
C LEU A 483 -7.34 -21.32 -6.43
N ARG A 484 -8.48 -21.07 -5.77
CA ARG A 484 -9.58 -22.02 -5.69
C ARG A 484 -10.25 -22.19 -7.06
N VAL A 485 -10.63 -23.41 -7.39
CA VAL A 485 -11.25 -23.75 -8.66
C VAL A 485 -12.55 -24.53 -8.47
N SER A 486 -13.44 -24.40 -9.46
CA SER A 486 -14.59 -25.30 -9.64
C SER A 486 -14.41 -26.04 -10.97
N THR A 487 -14.44 -27.36 -10.93
CA THR A 487 -14.16 -28.21 -12.09
C THR A 487 -15.40 -28.97 -12.51
N GLN A 488 -15.68 -28.98 -13.80
CA GLN A 488 -16.71 -29.81 -14.43
C GLN A 488 -16.05 -30.70 -15.50
N ILE A 489 -16.38 -31.98 -15.50
CA ILE A 489 -15.91 -32.92 -16.52
C ILE A 489 -17.11 -33.33 -17.38
N PHE A 490 -16.93 -33.23 -18.68
CA PHE A 490 -17.95 -33.57 -19.69
C PHE A 490 -17.48 -34.73 -20.57
N ASP A 491 -18.40 -35.55 -20.98
CA ASP A 491 -18.18 -36.47 -22.09
C ASP A 491 -18.20 -35.76 -23.44
N LEU A 492 -17.88 -36.46 -24.51
CA LEU A 492 -17.87 -35.89 -25.87
C LEU A 492 -19.29 -35.54 -26.40
N LYS A 493 -20.36 -35.98 -25.70
CA LYS A 493 -21.75 -35.62 -26.03
C LYS A 493 -22.22 -34.38 -25.28
N GLY A 494 -21.35 -33.81 -24.40
CA GLY A 494 -21.65 -32.63 -23.61
C GLY A 494 -22.39 -32.91 -22.31
N ALA A 495 -22.51 -34.18 -21.87
CA ALA A 495 -23.10 -34.52 -20.59
C ALA A 495 -22.07 -34.29 -19.46
N ILE A 496 -22.53 -33.69 -18.35
CA ILE A 496 -21.69 -33.51 -17.17
C ILE A 496 -21.53 -34.83 -16.45
N ILE A 497 -20.30 -35.34 -16.40
CA ILE A 497 -19.94 -36.60 -15.73
C ILE A 497 -19.60 -36.36 -14.25
N LYS A 498 -18.90 -35.24 -13.94
CA LYS A 498 -18.45 -34.91 -12.59
C LYS A 498 -18.36 -33.42 -12.36
N LYS A 499 -18.66 -33.02 -11.12
CA LYS A 499 -18.38 -31.65 -10.59
C LYS A 499 -17.62 -31.76 -9.30
N THR A 500 -16.57 -30.96 -9.11
CA THR A 500 -15.78 -30.92 -7.87
C THR A 500 -15.14 -29.55 -7.68
N LYS A 501 -14.75 -29.25 -6.45
CA LYS A 501 -13.89 -28.10 -6.10
C LYS A 501 -12.49 -28.54 -5.67
N ASP A 502 -12.23 -29.84 -5.68
CA ASP A 502 -10.94 -30.40 -5.32
C ASP A 502 -9.94 -30.18 -6.45
N LYS A 503 -8.71 -29.81 -6.11
CA LYS A 503 -7.61 -29.71 -7.08
C LYS A 503 -7.11 -31.09 -7.53
N ARG A 504 -7.23 -32.11 -6.67
CA ARG A 504 -6.93 -33.50 -7.03
C ARG A 504 -8.23 -34.22 -7.34
N VAL A 505 -8.45 -34.52 -8.61
CA VAL A 505 -9.71 -35.08 -9.13
C VAL A 505 -9.55 -36.54 -9.42
N ASN A 506 -10.26 -37.38 -8.65
CA ASN A 506 -10.32 -38.84 -8.89
C ASN A 506 -11.29 -39.11 -10.05
N ILE A 507 -10.82 -39.90 -11.03
CA ILE A 507 -11.56 -40.34 -12.23
C ILE A 507 -11.42 -41.85 -12.46
N SER A 508 -11.06 -42.62 -11.43
CA SER A 508 -10.87 -44.08 -11.55
C SER A 508 -12.10 -44.82 -12.05
N ASN A 509 -13.29 -44.27 -11.80
CA ASN A 509 -14.58 -44.80 -12.20
C ASN A 509 -15.03 -44.42 -13.62
N LEU A 510 -14.23 -43.62 -14.35
CA LEU A 510 -14.53 -43.29 -15.74
C LEU A 510 -13.97 -44.33 -16.70
N GLU A 511 -14.65 -44.55 -17.81
CA GLU A 511 -14.16 -45.40 -18.89
C GLU A 511 -12.96 -44.76 -19.60
N SER A 512 -12.11 -45.59 -20.23
CA SER A 512 -11.00 -45.04 -21.05
C SER A 512 -11.56 -44.23 -22.21
N GLY A 513 -11.03 -43.05 -22.41
CA GLY A 513 -11.55 -42.13 -23.42
C GLY A 513 -11.06 -40.68 -23.29
N ILE A 514 -11.67 -39.80 -24.07
CA ILE A 514 -11.41 -38.36 -24.06
C ILE A 514 -12.56 -37.65 -23.37
N TYR A 515 -12.21 -36.74 -22.48
CA TYR A 515 -13.15 -35.91 -21.74
C TYR A 515 -12.77 -34.43 -21.88
N LEU A 516 -13.75 -33.54 -21.77
CA LEU A 516 -13.54 -32.10 -21.66
C LEU A 516 -13.59 -31.73 -20.18
N VAL A 517 -12.54 -31.11 -19.68
CA VAL A 517 -12.47 -30.56 -18.33
C VAL A 517 -12.61 -29.04 -18.42
N VAL A 518 -13.64 -28.51 -17.80
CA VAL A 518 -13.90 -27.07 -17.69
C VAL A 518 -13.57 -26.65 -16.27
N ILE A 519 -12.61 -25.76 -16.13
CA ILE A 519 -12.14 -25.25 -14.84
C ILE A 519 -12.47 -23.78 -14.77
N THR A 520 -13.24 -23.39 -13.74
CA THR A 520 -13.59 -22.01 -13.44
C THR A 520 -12.90 -21.62 -12.16
N ASP A 521 -12.13 -20.56 -12.17
CA ASP A 521 -11.47 -20.04 -10.98
C ASP A 521 -12.38 -19.13 -10.12
N SER A 522 -11.84 -18.63 -9.01
CA SER A 522 -12.58 -17.75 -8.09
C SER A 522 -12.91 -16.37 -8.69
N SER A 523 -12.25 -15.96 -9.76
CA SER A 523 -12.55 -14.72 -10.51
C SER A 523 -13.65 -14.90 -11.57
N GLY A 524 -14.05 -16.17 -11.84
CA GLY A 524 -15.01 -16.52 -12.90
C GLY A 524 -14.36 -16.77 -14.25
N GLN A 525 -13.03 -16.78 -14.35
CA GLN A 525 -12.32 -17.13 -15.59
C GLN A 525 -12.49 -18.62 -15.89
N VAL A 526 -12.84 -18.95 -17.13
CA VAL A 526 -13.12 -20.31 -17.57
C VAL A 526 -12.00 -20.82 -18.49
N ASN A 527 -11.44 -21.99 -18.14
CA ASN A 527 -10.40 -22.66 -18.92
C ASN A 527 -10.86 -24.05 -19.33
N PHE A 528 -10.49 -24.46 -20.54
CA PHE A 528 -10.87 -25.71 -21.17
C PHE A 528 -9.65 -26.60 -21.37
N HIS A 529 -9.74 -27.86 -20.91
CA HIS A 529 -8.67 -28.84 -21.05
C HIS A 529 -9.20 -30.15 -21.63
N LYS A 530 -8.46 -30.70 -22.57
CA LYS A 530 -8.66 -32.07 -23.02
C LYS A 530 -8.03 -33.03 -22.01
N LEU A 531 -8.80 -33.94 -21.44
CA LEU A 531 -8.33 -35.02 -20.57
C LEU A 531 -8.35 -36.34 -21.32
N ILE A 532 -7.26 -37.10 -21.26
CA ILE A 532 -7.16 -38.45 -21.83
C ILE A 532 -7.09 -39.44 -20.68
N LYS A 533 -8.15 -40.21 -20.49
CA LYS A 533 -8.24 -41.35 -19.54
C LYS A 533 -7.73 -42.62 -20.25
N ARG A 534 -6.76 -43.31 -19.66
CA ARG A 534 -6.20 -44.58 -20.11
C ARG A 534 -6.79 -45.75 -19.36
#